data_93b8ad2e895be2ef82be657476b8617e
#
_entry.id   93b8ad2e895be2ef82be657476b8617e
#
_cell.length_a   1.000
_cell.length_b   1.000
_cell.length_c   1.000
_cell.angle_alpha   90.00
_cell.angle_beta   90.00
_cell.angle_gamma   90.00
#
_symmetry.space_group_name_H-M   'P 1'
#
loop_
_entity.id
_entity.type
_entity.pdbx_description
1 polymer ?
#
loop_
_entity_poly.entity_id
_entity_poly.type
_entity_poly.pdbx_seq_one_letter_code
_entity_poly.pdbx_strand_id
1 'polypeptide(L)'
;MTITNKIEGIFRLLSPLHCASVGDTGSEKNVMLTQKQSLITRTGKRTFPIFPSNDMRGRLRRKAAALVLDHIVIAGKVKVDLYAGLMAGAITASPESDLTVEEALRARDNVYMGLFGGGTRLLRSRFSTNDLVPVLADTIEARIVPAHFCEDWLPTGFIGDGVVGPLTGFGITDKRTSFRIDDVARVTNINEMEQYIENVLVSVAKKQEETLSGRKVRKDSKTAAKAGDIKTADIAGKKDIANMFAVESIMRGTPMYCLIDLQNDALDAHVGLLLLALQALVREQALGGWIRIGFGRYSAELVLTRNGQRYQVFALGQDAANATLSAEVHTAFCVPAIAAMGTLTAESMMAFFTPRVAAKDVGVSA
;
A
#
# COMPACT_ATOMS: atom_id res chain seq x y z
N MET A 1 29.20 0.83 -19.25
CA MET A 1 28.51 0.94 -17.95
C MET A 1 27.08 1.33 -18.18
N THR A 2 26.13 0.48 -17.80
CA THR A 2 24.71 0.85 -17.86
C THR A 2 24.43 1.86 -16.77
N ILE A 3 24.04 3.07 -17.13
CA ILE A 3 23.67 4.11 -16.16
C ILE A 3 22.36 3.66 -15.54
N THR A 4 22.39 3.31 -14.26
CA THR A 4 21.21 2.88 -13.53
C THR A 4 20.55 4.10 -12.89
N ASN A 5 19.30 4.39 -13.28
CA ASN A 5 18.49 5.42 -12.66
C ASN A 5 17.55 4.75 -11.66
N LYS A 6 17.65 5.09 -10.38
CA LYS A 6 16.87 4.44 -9.32
C LYS A 6 16.67 5.33 -8.10
N ILE A 7 15.64 5.04 -7.34
CA ILE A 7 15.47 5.53 -5.97
C ILE A 7 15.59 4.30 -5.06
N GLU A 8 16.49 4.32 -4.11
CA GLU A 8 16.69 3.23 -3.18
C GLU A 8 16.91 3.73 -1.75
N GLY A 9 16.62 2.89 -0.77
CA GLY A 9 16.85 3.21 0.63
C GLY A 9 16.00 2.39 1.58
N ILE A 10 15.83 2.90 2.78
CA ILE A 10 15.18 2.17 3.88
C ILE A 10 13.92 2.88 4.35
N PHE A 11 12.88 2.09 4.51
CA PHE A 11 11.67 2.40 5.29
C PHE A 11 11.79 1.72 6.65
N ARG A 12 12.03 2.47 7.70
CA ARG A 12 12.10 1.92 9.06
C ARG A 12 10.73 1.95 9.71
N LEU A 13 10.23 0.80 10.12
CA LEU A 13 8.92 0.68 10.73
C LEU A 13 8.92 1.27 12.15
N LEU A 14 8.09 2.28 12.38
CA LEU A 14 7.87 2.89 13.70
C LEU A 14 6.71 2.23 14.46
N SER A 15 5.85 1.52 13.75
CA SER A 15 4.78 0.71 14.30
C SER A 15 4.62 -0.60 13.50
N PRO A 16 3.88 -1.61 14.01
CA PRO A 16 3.67 -2.84 13.27
C PRO A 16 3.09 -2.61 11.88
N LEU A 17 3.53 -3.38 10.89
CA LEU A 17 3.03 -3.32 9.52
C LEU A 17 2.29 -4.61 9.19
N HIS A 18 1.01 -4.48 8.79
CA HIS A 18 0.23 -5.58 8.26
C HIS A 18 -0.15 -5.31 6.80
N CYS A 19 0.11 -6.28 5.93
CA CYS A 19 -0.37 -6.31 4.57
C CYS A 19 -1.09 -7.63 4.35
N ALA A 20 -2.40 -7.59 4.11
CA ALA A 20 -3.22 -8.78 4.01
C ALA A 20 -2.76 -9.70 2.87
N SER A 21 -2.59 -10.98 3.16
CA SER A 21 -2.39 -12.01 2.15
C SER A 21 -3.72 -12.37 1.49
N VAL A 22 -3.76 -12.36 0.16
CA VAL A 22 -4.98 -12.67 -0.61
C VAL A 22 -5.26 -14.18 -0.63
N GLY A 23 -4.25 -15.02 -0.40
CA GLY A 23 -4.36 -16.48 -0.55
C GLY A 23 -4.60 -17.27 0.74
N ASP A 24 -4.29 -16.71 1.90
CA ASP A 24 -4.17 -17.46 3.16
C ASP A 24 -5.30 -17.23 4.16
N THR A 25 -6.47 -16.88 3.71
CA THR A 25 -7.67 -16.76 4.59
C THR A 25 -8.18 -18.11 5.11
N GLY A 26 -7.46 -19.22 4.88
CA GLY A 26 -8.04 -20.56 4.93
C GLY A 26 -7.66 -21.48 6.08
N SER A 27 -6.52 -21.38 6.72
CA SER A 27 -6.07 -22.48 7.62
C SER A 27 -6.23 -22.20 9.12
N GLU A 28 -6.15 -20.96 9.56
CA GLU A 28 -6.45 -20.59 10.94
C GLU A 28 -7.67 -19.66 10.96
N LYS A 29 -8.80 -20.15 11.32
CA LYS A 29 -10.15 -19.56 11.15
C LYS A 29 -10.36 -18.11 11.64
N ASN A 30 -9.41 -17.46 12.31
CA ASN A 30 -9.52 -16.11 12.82
C ASN A 30 -8.20 -15.34 12.79
N VAL A 31 -7.20 -15.76 12.00
CA VAL A 31 -5.91 -15.08 11.87
C VAL A 31 -5.80 -14.45 10.49
N MET A 32 -5.55 -13.15 10.44
CA MET A 32 -5.20 -12.44 9.21
C MET A 32 -3.69 -12.48 9.06
N LEU A 33 -3.21 -13.27 8.10
CA LEU A 33 -1.78 -13.42 7.83
C LEU A 33 -1.28 -12.23 7.01
N THR A 34 -0.02 -11.84 7.24
CA THR A 34 0.65 -10.84 6.41
C THR A 34 1.18 -11.48 5.13
N GLN A 35 1.27 -10.70 4.06
CA GLN A 35 1.81 -11.13 2.77
C GLN A 35 3.26 -11.60 2.94
N LYS A 36 3.58 -12.76 2.34
CA LYS A 36 4.91 -13.37 2.41
C LYS A 36 5.40 -13.76 1.03
N GLN A 37 6.71 -13.75 0.88
CA GLN A 37 7.41 -14.23 -0.31
C GLN A 37 8.38 -15.34 0.09
N SER A 38 8.56 -16.32 -0.80
CA SER A 38 9.52 -17.39 -0.61
C SER A 38 10.82 -17.10 -1.35
N LEU A 39 11.92 -17.49 -0.77
CA LEU A 39 13.27 -17.30 -1.25
C LEU A 39 14.04 -18.62 -1.17
N ILE A 40 14.89 -18.89 -2.14
CA ILE A 40 15.84 -20.00 -2.11
C ILE A 40 17.17 -19.46 -1.58
N THR A 41 17.64 -20.02 -0.48
CA THR A 41 18.95 -19.76 0.12
C THR A 41 19.82 -21.02 0.02
N ARG A 42 21.08 -20.92 0.40
CA ARG A 42 21.98 -22.10 0.46
C ARG A 42 21.47 -23.16 1.44
N THR A 43 20.73 -22.74 2.46
CA THR A 43 20.17 -23.63 3.50
C THR A 43 18.76 -24.14 3.19
N GLY A 44 18.23 -23.82 2.00
CA GLY A 44 16.89 -24.26 1.54
C GLY A 44 15.90 -23.11 1.34
N LYS A 45 14.63 -23.47 1.21
CA LYS A 45 13.54 -22.49 1.04
C LYS A 45 13.27 -21.75 2.34
N ARG A 46 13.26 -20.42 2.28
CA ARG A 46 12.89 -19.51 3.36
C ARG A 46 11.68 -18.69 2.95
N THR A 47 10.93 -18.21 3.93
CA THR A 47 9.76 -17.37 3.71
C THR A 47 9.83 -16.16 4.63
N PHE A 48 9.65 -14.98 4.08
CA PHE A 48 9.71 -13.72 4.82
C PHE A 48 8.54 -12.81 4.43
N PRO A 49 8.08 -11.93 5.34
CA PRO A 49 7.00 -11.01 5.07
C PRO A 49 7.49 -9.87 4.17
N ILE A 50 6.58 -9.38 3.33
CA ILE A 50 6.83 -8.27 2.40
C ILE A 50 5.72 -7.23 2.48
N PHE A 51 6.01 -6.03 1.95
CA PHE A 51 4.99 -5.10 1.51
C PHE A 51 4.97 -5.09 -0.03
N PRO A 52 3.87 -5.52 -0.69
CA PRO A 52 3.84 -5.73 -2.12
C PRO A 52 4.08 -4.47 -2.94
N SER A 53 4.81 -4.62 -4.04
CA SER A 53 5.08 -3.58 -5.03
C SER A 53 3.81 -2.96 -5.61
N ASN A 54 2.78 -3.77 -5.86
CA ASN A 54 1.49 -3.28 -6.34
C ASN A 54 0.81 -2.33 -5.35
N ASP A 55 0.89 -2.60 -4.05
CA ASP A 55 0.34 -1.72 -3.02
C ASP A 55 1.13 -0.41 -2.96
N MET A 56 2.45 -0.49 -3.04
CA MET A 56 3.32 0.70 -3.11
C MET A 56 3.00 1.54 -4.33
N ARG A 57 2.97 0.93 -5.51
CA ARG A 57 2.64 1.60 -6.76
C ARG A 57 1.24 2.22 -6.74
N GLY A 58 0.25 1.51 -6.21
CA GLY A 58 -1.11 2.01 -6.07
C GLY A 58 -1.20 3.22 -5.14
N ARG A 59 -0.44 3.24 -4.06
CA ARG A 59 -0.36 4.40 -3.15
C ARG A 59 0.30 5.59 -3.81
N LEU A 60 1.46 5.39 -4.46
CA LEU A 60 2.15 6.44 -5.21
C LEU A 60 1.27 7.04 -6.31
N ARG A 61 0.56 6.18 -7.05
CA ARG A 61 -0.39 6.63 -8.08
C ARG A 61 -1.48 7.52 -7.49
N ARG A 62 -2.11 7.12 -6.39
CA ARG A 62 -3.16 7.92 -5.74
C ARG A 62 -2.65 9.26 -5.21
N LYS A 63 -1.43 9.30 -4.65
CA LYS A 63 -0.80 10.55 -4.22
C LYS A 63 -0.50 11.48 -5.39
N ALA A 64 0.08 10.96 -6.46
CA ALA A 64 0.33 11.72 -7.68
C ALA A 64 -0.99 12.18 -8.35
N ALA A 65 -2.01 11.33 -8.37
CA ALA A 65 -3.34 11.70 -8.87
C ALA A 65 -3.97 12.84 -8.08
N ALA A 66 -3.85 12.84 -6.76
CA ALA A 66 -4.33 13.93 -5.92
C ALA A 66 -3.61 15.25 -6.26
N LEU A 67 -2.27 15.23 -6.39
CA LEU A 67 -1.49 16.41 -6.78
C LEU A 67 -1.93 16.94 -8.16
N VAL A 68 -2.12 16.07 -9.14
CA VAL A 68 -2.58 16.48 -10.48
C VAL A 68 -4.01 17.03 -10.43
N LEU A 69 -4.90 16.40 -9.66
CA LEU A 69 -6.28 16.87 -9.50
C LEU A 69 -6.34 18.27 -8.85
N ASP A 70 -5.50 18.53 -7.86
CA ASP A 70 -5.42 19.85 -7.22
C ASP A 70 -5.11 20.96 -8.24
N HIS A 71 -4.27 20.67 -9.26
CA HIS A 71 -4.01 21.61 -10.36
C HIS A 71 -5.18 21.72 -11.35
N ILE A 72 -5.79 20.61 -11.73
CA ILE A 72 -6.87 20.59 -12.73
C ILE A 72 -8.16 21.22 -12.18
N VAL A 73 -8.48 20.99 -10.90
CA VAL A 73 -9.73 21.47 -10.25
C VAL A 73 -9.79 23.00 -10.12
N ILE A 74 -8.66 23.70 -10.25
CA ILE A 74 -8.65 25.17 -10.31
C ILE A 74 -9.59 25.69 -11.42
N ALA A 75 -9.71 24.94 -12.53
CA ALA A 75 -10.63 25.28 -13.64
C ALA A 75 -12.06 24.74 -13.47
N GLY A 76 -12.34 23.93 -12.45
CA GLY A 76 -13.65 23.35 -12.17
C GLY A 76 -13.62 21.86 -11.80
N LYS A 77 -14.78 21.31 -11.41
CA LYS A 77 -14.90 19.90 -11.01
C LYS A 77 -14.69 18.95 -12.20
N VAL A 78 -14.02 17.81 -11.95
CA VAL A 78 -13.79 16.77 -12.96
C VAL A 78 -14.92 15.73 -13.00
N LYS A 79 -15.06 15.04 -14.13
CA LYS A 79 -15.98 13.91 -14.28
C LYS A 79 -15.48 12.70 -13.49
N VAL A 80 -16.40 11.86 -13.03
CA VAL A 80 -16.10 10.65 -12.25
C VAL A 80 -15.15 9.71 -12.99
N ASP A 81 -15.27 9.57 -14.30
CA ASP A 81 -14.42 8.70 -15.12
C ASP A 81 -12.97 9.15 -15.13
N LEU A 82 -12.72 10.47 -15.20
CA LEU A 82 -11.38 11.01 -15.09
C LEU A 82 -10.80 10.77 -13.70
N TYR A 83 -11.57 11.04 -12.65
CA TYR A 83 -11.16 10.78 -11.28
C TYR A 83 -10.79 9.31 -11.08
N ALA A 84 -11.67 8.40 -11.47
CA ALA A 84 -11.45 6.95 -11.37
C ALA A 84 -10.25 6.49 -12.20
N GLY A 85 -10.11 6.99 -13.42
CA GLY A 85 -8.98 6.69 -14.31
C GLY A 85 -7.65 7.13 -13.73
N LEU A 86 -7.55 8.31 -13.14
CA LEU A 86 -6.34 8.78 -12.45
C LEU A 86 -6.04 7.91 -11.23
N MET A 87 -7.01 7.63 -10.39
CA MET A 87 -6.81 6.87 -9.13
C MET A 87 -6.46 5.38 -9.38
N ALA A 88 -7.12 4.73 -10.36
CA ALA A 88 -6.97 3.30 -10.63
C ALA A 88 -5.99 2.99 -11.78
N GLY A 89 -5.78 3.92 -12.72
CA GLY A 89 -4.89 3.77 -13.86
C GLY A 89 -5.56 3.32 -15.15
N ALA A 90 -6.45 2.36 -15.11
CA ALA A 90 -7.32 1.96 -16.22
C ALA A 90 -8.50 1.17 -15.65
N ILE A 91 -9.68 1.37 -16.21
CA ILE A 91 -10.89 0.64 -15.78
C ILE A 91 -11.11 -0.55 -16.72
N THR A 92 -10.83 -0.39 -18.00
CA THR A 92 -10.98 -1.44 -19.00
C THR A 92 -10.02 -1.19 -20.17
N ALA A 93 -9.29 -2.22 -20.60
CA ALA A 93 -8.56 -2.17 -21.86
C ALA A 93 -9.58 -2.25 -22.99
N SER A 94 -9.51 -1.35 -23.97
CA SER A 94 -10.27 -1.49 -25.21
C SER A 94 -9.47 -2.37 -26.18
N PRO A 95 -9.94 -3.56 -26.56
CA PRO A 95 -9.21 -4.46 -27.44
C PRO A 95 -9.07 -3.93 -28.86
N GLU A 96 -9.82 -2.89 -29.24
CA GLU A 96 -9.92 -2.42 -30.64
C GLU A 96 -8.98 -1.24 -30.96
N SER A 97 -8.09 -0.83 -30.06
CA SER A 97 -7.30 0.38 -30.29
C SER A 97 -5.82 0.15 -30.16
N ASP A 98 -5.16 -0.09 -31.27
CA ASP A 98 -3.70 -0.01 -31.36
C ASP A 98 -3.22 1.41 -30.98
N LEU A 99 -2.15 1.45 -30.19
CA LEU A 99 -1.51 2.70 -29.81
C LEU A 99 -0.85 3.34 -31.04
N THR A 100 -1.25 4.56 -31.40
CA THR A 100 -0.55 5.30 -32.46
C THR A 100 0.73 5.94 -31.93
N VAL A 101 1.68 6.22 -32.84
CA VAL A 101 2.93 6.90 -32.50
C VAL A 101 2.68 8.27 -31.89
N GLU A 102 1.70 9.01 -32.42
CA GLU A 102 1.34 10.33 -31.88
C GLU A 102 0.81 10.25 -30.46
N GLU A 103 -0.03 9.28 -30.16
CA GLU A 103 -0.54 9.05 -28.80
C GLU A 103 0.55 8.62 -27.85
N ALA A 104 1.48 7.77 -28.30
CA ALA A 104 2.63 7.36 -27.51
C ALA A 104 3.53 8.55 -27.16
N LEU A 105 3.77 9.46 -28.11
CA LEU A 105 4.54 10.68 -27.90
C LEU A 105 3.82 11.63 -26.94
N ARG A 106 2.53 11.88 -27.13
CA ARG A 106 1.71 12.70 -26.25
C ARG A 106 1.65 12.14 -24.83
N ALA A 107 1.52 10.82 -24.70
CA ALA A 107 1.57 10.17 -23.40
C ALA A 107 2.94 10.28 -22.74
N ARG A 108 4.03 10.17 -23.54
CA ARG A 108 5.40 10.33 -23.03
C ARG A 108 5.62 11.72 -22.45
N ASP A 109 5.13 12.74 -23.10
CA ASP A 109 5.36 14.13 -22.72
C ASP A 109 4.40 14.58 -21.59
N ASN A 110 3.36 13.80 -21.30
CA ASN A 110 2.45 14.03 -20.18
C ASN A 110 3.09 13.58 -18.88
N VAL A 111 3.21 14.48 -17.90
CA VAL A 111 3.92 14.22 -16.63
C VAL A 111 3.32 13.05 -15.85
N TYR A 112 1.99 12.89 -15.86
CA TYR A 112 1.31 11.83 -15.13
C TYR A 112 1.27 10.51 -15.95
N MET A 113 0.76 10.57 -17.18
CA MET A 113 0.62 9.38 -18.02
C MET A 113 1.98 8.83 -18.46
N GLY A 114 2.95 9.69 -18.69
CA GLY A 114 4.33 9.30 -18.97
C GLY A 114 4.96 8.55 -17.82
N LEU A 115 4.71 8.96 -16.59
CA LEU A 115 5.23 8.29 -15.41
C LEU A 115 4.50 6.98 -15.10
N PHE A 116 3.18 7.04 -14.88
CA PHE A 116 2.41 5.92 -14.37
C PHE A 116 1.88 4.98 -15.45
N GLY A 117 1.75 5.46 -16.66
CA GLY A 117 1.09 4.70 -17.72
C GLY A 117 -0.38 4.41 -17.42
N GLY A 118 -0.95 3.44 -18.11
CA GLY A 118 -2.35 3.06 -17.97
C GLY A 118 -3.22 3.65 -19.07
N GLY A 119 -4.44 4.09 -18.73
CA GLY A 119 -5.44 4.51 -19.69
C GLY A 119 -6.06 3.33 -20.46
N THR A 120 -6.94 3.62 -21.42
CA THR A 120 -7.64 2.58 -22.21
C THR A 120 -6.70 1.77 -23.10
N ARG A 121 -5.48 2.26 -23.38
CA ARG A 121 -4.47 1.61 -24.23
C ARG A 121 -3.32 0.97 -23.46
N LEU A 122 -3.42 0.89 -22.14
CA LEU A 122 -2.43 0.27 -21.27
C LEU A 122 -0.98 0.79 -21.53
N LEU A 123 -0.83 2.11 -21.58
CA LEU A 123 0.46 2.76 -21.75
C LEU A 123 1.45 2.26 -20.69
N ARG A 124 2.70 2.05 -21.11
CA ARG A 124 3.75 1.55 -20.23
C ARG A 124 4.19 2.64 -19.24
N SER A 125 4.37 2.25 -17.98
CA SER A 125 4.96 3.09 -16.94
C SER A 125 6.47 3.27 -17.14
N ARG A 126 7.01 4.42 -16.73
CA ARG A 126 8.47 4.70 -16.76
C ARG A 126 9.17 4.45 -15.43
N PHE A 127 8.51 3.82 -14.51
CA PHE A 127 9.15 3.29 -13.31
C PHE A 127 8.56 1.93 -12.95
N SER A 128 9.34 1.16 -12.23
CA SER A 128 8.90 -0.06 -11.57
C SER A 128 9.25 0.00 -10.09
N THR A 129 8.39 -0.56 -9.25
CA THR A 129 8.65 -0.71 -7.82
C THR A 129 8.88 -2.18 -7.53
N ASN A 130 9.87 -2.48 -6.71
CA ASN A 130 10.02 -3.81 -6.15
C ASN A 130 9.20 -3.91 -4.85
N ASP A 131 8.97 -5.13 -4.38
CA ASP A 131 8.40 -5.32 -3.04
C ASP A 131 9.32 -4.67 -2.01
N LEU A 132 8.75 -4.04 -0.97
CA LEU A 132 9.58 -3.70 0.17
C LEU A 132 9.87 -4.99 0.92
N VAL A 133 11.15 -5.28 1.04
CA VAL A 133 11.65 -6.50 1.69
C VAL A 133 12.43 -6.15 2.94
N PRO A 134 12.29 -6.93 4.02
CA PRO A 134 13.08 -6.67 5.22
C PRO A 134 14.55 -6.92 4.97
N VAL A 135 15.40 -6.10 5.61
CA VAL A 135 16.85 -6.27 5.58
C VAL A 135 17.20 -7.43 6.52
N LEU A 136 17.39 -8.61 5.97
CA LEU A 136 17.66 -9.87 6.68
C LEU A 136 18.94 -10.51 6.14
N ALA A 137 19.56 -11.38 6.94
CA ALA A 137 20.67 -12.21 6.47
C ALA A 137 20.32 -12.96 5.18
N ASP A 138 19.11 -13.56 5.13
CA ASP A 138 18.61 -14.31 3.98
C ASP A 138 18.44 -13.44 2.73
N THR A 139 17.92 -12.19 2.87
CA THR A 139 17.71 -11.28 1.74
C THR A 139 19.00 -10.65 1.22
N ILE A 140 20.00 -10.48 2.09
CA ILE A 140 21.35 -10.05 1.73
C ILE A 140 22.12 -11.18 1.03
N GLU A 141 22.07 -12.42 1.57
CA GLU A 141 22.68 -13.59 0.94
C GLU A 141 22.15 -13.81 -0.48
N ALA A 142 20.85 -13.63 -0.66
CA ALA A 142 20.20 -13.74 -1.96
C ALA A 142 20.45 -12.54 -2.89
N ARG A 143 21.17 -11.53 -2.44
CA ARG A 143 21.46 -10.29 -3.16
C ARG A 143 20.23 -9.48 -3.58
N ILE A 144 19.11 -9.66 -2.88
CA ILE A 144 17.90 -8.84 -3.03
C ILE A 144 18.13 -7.48 -2.37
N VAL A 145 18.76 -7.49 -1.20
CA VAL A 145 19.15 -6.30 -0.46
C VAL A 145 20.67 -6.13 -0.57
N PRO A 146 21.17 -4.97 -0.97
CA PRO A 146 22.60 -4.71 -0.98
C PRO A 146 23.20 -4.77 0.44
N ALA A 147 24.40 -5.35 0.56
CA ALA A 147 25.01 -5.65 1.86
C ALA A 147 25.24 -4.42 2.75
N HIS A 148 25.48 -3.24 2.16
CA HIS A 148 25.69 -2.01 2.92
C HIS A 148 24.48 -1.57 3.75
N PHE A 149 23.25 -1.98 3.39
CA PHE A 149 22.06 -1.71 4.20
C PHE A 149 21.98 -2.58 5.47
N CYS A 150 22.91 -3.54 5.65
CA CYS A 150 23.01 -4.30 6.89
C CYS A 150 23.26 -3.40 8.11
N GLU A 151 23.94 -2.28 7.92
CA GLU A 151 24.25 -1.31 8.96
C GLU A 151 23.00 -0.66 9.57
N ASP A 152 21.88 -0.67 8.87
CA ASP A 152 20.59 -0.18 9.36
C ASP A 152 20.04 -0.95 10.58
N TRP A 153 20.54 -2.15 10.83
CA TRP A 153 20.24 -2.91 12.04
C TRP A 153 21.07 -2.46 13.25
N LEU A 154 22.15 -1.75 13.02
CA LEU A 154 22.98 -1.18 14.08
C LEU A 154 22.25 0.08 14.63
N PRO A 155 22.30 0.40 15.82
CA PRO A 155 22.96 0.06 17.08
C PRO A 155 21.93 -0.42 18.11
N THR A 156 20.92 -1.08 17.73
CA THR A 156 19.75 -1.27 18.61
C THR A 156 19.92 -2.37 19.63
N GLY A 157 21.13 -2.93 19.79
CA GLY A 157 21.42 -3.84 20.90
C GLY A 157 20.51 -5.06 21.00
N PHE A 158 19.77 -5.37 19.97
CA PHE A 158 18.85 -6.47 19.94
C PHE A 158 19.53 -7.76 19.57
N ILE A 159 20.54 -8.13 20.34
CA ILE A 159 21.01 -9.49 20.21
C ILE A 159 21.45 -9.95 21.57
N GLY A 160 20.63 -10.77 22.19
CA GLY A 160 21.14 -11.67 23.19
C GLY A 160 22.33 -12.39 22.59
N ASP A 161 23.40 -12.56 23.34
CA ASP A 161 24.61 -13.29 22.97
C ASP A 161 25.65 -12.62 22.05
N GLY A 162 25.62 -11.29 21.90
CA GLY A 162 26.72 -10.53 21.30
C GLY A 162 26.90 -10.68 19.78
N VAL A 163 25.94 -11.25 19.06
CA VAL A 163 25.98 -11.34 17.59
C VAL A 163 25.30 -10.12 16.98
N VAL A 164 26.07 -9.23 16.41
CA VAL A 164 25.60 -8.07 15.65
C VAL A 164 25.35 -8.50 14.22
N GLY A 165 24.08 -8.43 13.77
CA GLY A 165 23.75 -8.77 12.40
C GLY A 165 22.24 -8.78 12.15
N PRO A 166 21.81 -8.76 10.87
CA PRO A 166 20.40 -8.83 10.53
C PRO A 166 19.82 -10.18 10.93
N LEU A 167 18.62 -10.14 11.50
CA LEU A 167 17.90 -11.33 11.90
C LEU A 167 17.60 -12.23 10.69
N THR A 168 17.37 -13.52 10.95
CA THR A 168 16.77 -14.42 9.98
C THR A 168 15.25 -14.18 9.91
N GLY A 169 14.59 -14.58 8.83
CA GLY A 169 13.16 -14.33 8.59
C GLY A 169 12.20 -14.82 9.67
N PHE A 170 12.65 -15.68 10.59
CA PHE A 170 11.82 -16.28 11.63
C PHE A 170 11.45 -15.37 12.82
N GLY A 171 12.10 -14.24 12.99
CA GLY A 171 11.96 -13.43 14.20
C GLY A 171 11.26 -12.10 14.03
N ILE A 172 10.82 -11.72 12.82
CA ILE A 172 10.35 -10.36 12.52
C ILE A 172 8.84 -10.20 12.43
N THR A 173 8.07 -11.27 12.60
CA THR A 173 6.61 -11.19 12.65
C THR A 173 6.08 -11.51 14.03
N ASP A 174 5.02 -10.79 14.42
CA ASP A 174 4.29 -11.01 15.66
C ASP A 174 2.80 -11.14 15.38
N LYS A 175 2.10 -11.94 16.20
CA LYS A 175 0.65 -12.13 16.14
C LYS A 175 -0.01 -11.37 17.28
N ARG A 176 -0.74 -10.31 16.94
CA ARG A 176 -1.53 -9.57 17.91
C ARG A 176 -2.97 -10.04 17.89
N THR A 177 -3.45 -10.57 19.00
CA THR A 177 -4.85 -10.91 19.18
C THR A 177 -5.62 -9.69 19.71
N SER A 178 -6.72 -9.39 19.05
CA SER A 178 -7.65 -8.33 19.46
C SER A 178 -9.06 -8.91 19.54
N PHE A 179 -9.87 -8.35 20.41
CA PHE A 179 -11.28 -8.70 20.54
C PHE A 179 -12.11 -7.43 20.65
N ARG A 180 -13.31 -7.51 20.14
CA ARG A 180 -14.31 -6.46 20.30
C ARG A 180 -15.28 -6.88 21.39
N ILE A 181 -15.44 -6.02 22.36
CA ILE A 181 -16.48 -6.15 23.37
C ILE A 181 -17.72 -5.45 22.83
N ASP A 182 -18.87 -6.10 22.96
CA ASP A 182 -20.15 -5.48 22.64
C ASP A 182 -20.67 -4.82 23.92
N ASP A 183 -20.43 -3.52 24.08
CA ASP A 183 -20.83 -2.75 25.25
C ASP A 183 -22.34 -2.73 25.44
N VAL A 184 -23.10 -2.80 24.34
CA VAL A 184 -24.57 -2.92 24.39
C VAL A 184 -25.00 -4.25 24.99
N ALA A 185 -24.28 -5.33 24.67
CA ALA A 185 -24.58 -6.65 25.23
C ALA A 185 -24.20 -6.80 26.71
N ARG A 186 -23.26 -5.99 27.19
CA ARG A 186 -22.82 -6.01 28.60
C ARG A 186 -23.71 -5.23 29.54
N VAL A 187 -24.47 -4.27 29.02
CA VAL A 187 -25.34 -3.40 29.82
C VAL A 187 -24.57 -2.71 30.99
N THR A 188 -23.29 -2.40 30.73
CA THR A 188 -22.41 -1.85 31.79
C THR A 188 -22.61 -0.37 32.04
N ASN A 189 -23.13 0.38 31.02
CA ASN A 189 -23.28 1.83 31.09
C ASN A 189 -24.72 2.29 30.83
N ILE A 190 -25.69 1.67 31.53
CA ILE A 190 -27.12 1.99 31.35
C ILE A 190 -27.39 3.48 31.51
N ASN A 191 -26.84 4.13 32.51
CA ASN A 191 -27.06 5.55 32.78
C ASN A 191 -26.54 6.47 31.65
N GLU A 192 -25.45 6.08 30.97
CA GLU A 192 -24.93 6.77 29.79
C GLU A 192 -25.80 6.52 28.56
N MET A 193 -26.29 5.28 28.42
CA MET A 193 -27.14 4.87 27.30
C MET A 193 -28.53 5.51 27.36
N GLU A 194 -29.08 5.73 28.55
CA GLU A 194 -30.36 6.41 28.75
C GLU A 194 -30.37 7.86 28.19
N GLN A 195 -29.23 8.49 28.07
CA GLN A 195 -29.14 9.83 27.49
C GLN A 195 -29.35 9.80 25.96
N TYR A 196 -29.17 8.66 25.30
CA TYR A 196 -29.16 8.54 23.84
C TYR A 196 -30.17 7.54 23.28
N ILE A 197 -30.69 6.64 24.09
CA ILE A 197 -31.53 5.53 23.65
C ILE A 197 -32.84 5.51 24.43
N GLU A 198 -33.96 5.54 23.71
CA GLU A 198 -35.28 5.36 24.29
C GLU A 198 -35.47 3.92 24.77
N ASN A 199 -36.06 3.76 25.94
CA ASN A 199 -36.38 2.45 26.51
C ASN A 199 -35.17 1.49 26.55
N VAL A 200 -34.04 1.95 27.10
CA VAL A 200 -32.75 1.26 27.11
C VAL A 200 -32.86 -0.21 27.48
N LEU A 201 -33.54 -0.52 28.57
CA LEU A 201 -33.66 -1.91 29.06
C LEU A 201 -34.32 -2.82 28.03
N VAL A 202 -35.40 -2.38 27.38
CA VAL A 202 -36.12 -3.15 26.34
C VAL A 202 -35.28 -3.27 25.09
N SER A 203 -34.64 -2.17 24.66
CA SER A 203 -33.81 -2.13 23.48
C SER A 203 -32.58 -3.02 23.62
N VAL A 204 -31.93 -3.02 24.78
CA VAL A 204 -30.77 -3.87 25.08
C VAL A 204 -31.17 -5.33 25.20
N ALA A 205 -32.28 -5.66 25.88
CA ALA A 205 -32.77 -7.03 25.95
C ALA A 205 -33.07 -7.61 24.54
N LYS A 206 -33.77 -6.86 23.72
CA LYS A 206 -34.05 -7.24 22.32
C LYS A 206 -32.77 -7.47 21.52
N LYS A 207 -31.79 -6.58 21.64
CA LYS A 207 -30.51 -6.71 20.97
C LYS A 207 -29.70 -7.93 21.42
N GLN A 208 -29.77 -8.24 22.70
CA GLN A 208 -29.16 -9.45 23.27
C GLN A 208 -29.82 -10.72 22.72
N GLU A 209 -31.15 -10.74 22.63
CA GLU A 209 -31.93 -11.84 22.06
C GLU A 209 -31.61 -12.06 20.58
N GLU A 210 -31.58 -11.01 19.77
CA GLU A 210 -31.20 -11.06 18.36
C GLU A 210 -29.78 -11.60 18.16
N THR A 211 -28.84 -11.18 19.03
CA THR A 211 -27.46 -11.65 18.99
C THR A 211 -27.34 -13.14 19.34
N LEU A 212 -28.11 -13.59 20.32
CA LEU A 212 -28.15 -15.00 20.74
C LEU A 212 -28.83 -15.89 19.68
N SER A 213 -29.95 -15.44 19.09
CA SER A 213 -30.63 -16.17 18.02
C SER A 213 -29.80 -16.25 16.75
N GLY A 214 -29.13 -15.16 16.34
CA GLY A 214 -28.22 -15.15 15.21
C GLY A 214 -26.99 -16.06 15.41
N ARG A 215 -26.55 -16.26 16.65
CA ARG A 215 -25.48 -17.24 16.98
C ARG A 215 -25.98 -18.68 16.89
N LYS A 216 -27.22 -18.98 17.31
CA LYS A 216 -27.84 -20.30 17.13
C LYS A 216 -27.94 -20.67 15.67
N VAL A 217 -28.53 -19.84 14.84
CA VAL A 217 -28.67 -20.07 13.40
C VAL A 217 -27.33 -20.32 12.72
N ARG A 218 -26.26 -19.57 13.06
CA ARG A 218 -24.92 -19.81 12.53
C ARG A 218 -24.29 -21.11 13.05
N LYS A 219 -24.65 -21.57 14.23
CA LYS A 219 -24.15 -22.82 14.82
C LYS A 219 -24.83 -24.01 14.13
N ASP A 220 -26.12 -23.96 13.92
CA ASP A 220 -26.91 -25.01 13.28
C ASP A 220 -26.57 -25.17 11.80
N SER A 221 -26.34 -24.07 11.05
CA SER A 221 -25.87 -24.15 9.65
C SER A 221 -24.45 -24.68 9.50
N LYS A 222 -23.59 -24.57 10.51
CA LYS A 222 -22.24 -25.15 10.52
C LYS A 222 -22.20 -26.60 10.98
N THR A 223 -23.16 -27.03 11.79
CA THR A 223 -23.25 -28.42 12.27
C THR A 223 -23.81 -29.32 11.17
N ALA A 224 -24.68 -28.80 10.30
CA ALA A 224 -25.15 -29.50 9.12
C ALA A 224 -24.06 -29.75 8.07
N ALA A 225 -22.98 -28.98 8.08
CA ALA A 225 -21.87 -29.07 7.11
C ALA A 225 -20.70 -29.97 7.57
N LYS A 226 -20.68 -30.47 8.80
CA LYS A 226 -19.60 -31.33 9.34
C LYS A 226 -20.14 -32.33 10.36
N ALA A 227 -20.63 -33.46 9.86
CA ALA A 227 -20.65 -34.68 10.62
C ALA A 227 -19.22 -35.29 10.59
N GLY A 228 -18.42 -34.98 11.59
CA GLY A 228 -17.06 -35.49 11.76
C GLY A 228 -16.35 -34.80 12.90
N ASP A 229 -16.33 -35.47 14.03
CA ASP A 229 -15.60 -35.25 15.27
C ASP A 229 -14.60 -34.08 15.37
N ILE A 230 -14.92 -33.12 16.23
CA ILE A 230 -13.98 -32.54 17.19
C ILE A 230 -14.80 -32.05 18.40
N LYS A 231 -14.63 -32.71 19.53
CA LYS A 231 -15.07 -32.25 20.85
C LYS A 231 -14.36 -30.93 21.17
N THR A 232 -15.03 -29.82 20.99
CA THR A 232 -14.57 -28.54 21.51
C THR A 232 -14.91 -28.49 22.99
N ALA A 233 -13.87 -28.66 23.80
CA ALA A 233 -13.91 -28.43 25.23
C ALA A 233 -14.53 -27.07 25.56
N ASP A 234 -15.35 -27.05 26.60
CA ASP A 234 -16.09 -25.94 27.14
C ASP A 234 -15.33 -24.61 27.18
N ILE A 235 -15.80 -23.67 26.39
CA ILE A 235 -15.47 -22.26 26.53
C ILE A 235 -16.68 -21.60 27.25
N ALA A 236 -16.94 -22.03 28.43
CA ALA A 236 -18.07 -21.56 29.28
C ALA A 236 -17.86 -20.16 29.88
N GLY A 237 -16.80 -19.41 29.49
CA GLY A 237 -16.51 -18.08 30.04
C GLY A 237 -16.45 -16.94 29.03
N LYS A 238 -16.74 -17.19 27.72
CA LYS A 238 -16.50 -16.19 26.66
C LYS A 238 -17.78 -15.64 26.00
N LYS A 239 -18.86 -15.49 26.75
CA LYS A 239 -20.12 -14.95 26.19
C LYS A 239 -20.06 -13.49 25.78
N ASP A 240 -19.09 -12.73 26.26
CA ASP A 240 -18.98 -11.29 26.08
C ASP A 240 -18.08 -10.84 24.93
N ILE A 241 -17.43 -11.78 24.24
CA ILE A 241 -16.53 -11.45 23.13
C ILE A 241 -17.29 -11.56 21.80
N ALA A 242 -17.63 -10.43 21.20
CA ALA A 242 -18.37 -10.39 19.95
C ALA A 242 -17.56 -10.91 18.76
N ASN A 243 -16.29 -10.54 18.67
CA ASN A 243 -15.36 -11.00 17.65
C ASN A 243 -13.94 -11.06 18.23
N MET A 244 -13.32 -12.22 18.14
CA MET A 244 -11.89 -12.37 18.38
C MET A 244 -11.18 -12.58 17.04
N PHE A 245 -10.17 -11.80 16.78
CA PHE A 245 -9.33 -11.93 15.58
C PHE A 245 -7.86 -11.73 15.96
N ALA A 246 -6.99 -12.40 15.25
CA ALA A 246 -5.56 -12.20 15.34
C ALA A 246 -5.04 -11.60 14.05
N VAL A 247 -4.06 -10.70 14.15
CA VAL A 247 -3.39 -10.08 13.02
C VAL A 247 -1.91 -10.37 13.14
N GLU A 248 -1.35 -11.03 12.13
CA GLU A 248 0.09 -11.15 11.97
C GLU A 248 0.62 -9.86 11.36
N SER A 249 1.71 -9.34 11.88
CA SER A 249 2.33 -8.10 11.41
C SER A 249 3.84 -8.19 11.47
N ILE A 250 4.51 -7.40 10.62
CA ILE A 250 5.94 -7.16 10.69
C ILE A 250 6.18 -6.27 11.89
N MET A 251 7.15 -6.63 12.74
CA MET A 251 7.43 -5.90 13.97
C MET A 251 7.99 -4.50 13.69
N ARG A 252 7.66 -3.58 14.60
CA ARG A 252 8.29 -2.25 14.62
C ARG A 252 9.81 -2.36 14.76
N GLY A 253 10.53 -1.38 14.23
CA GLY A 253 12.00 -1.36 14.21
C GLY A 253 12.60 -2.05 12.98
N THR A 254 11.83 -2.90 12.27
CA THR A 254 12.31 -3.60 11.07
C THR A 254 12.64 -2.60 9.97
N PRO A 255 13.88 -2.57 9.44
CA PRO A 255 14.22 -1.84 8.24
C PRO A 255 13.73 -2.61 7.01
N MET A 256 12.98 -1.93 6.15
CA MET A 256 12.45 -2.47 4.90
C MET A 256 13.17 -1.79 3.73
N TYR A 257 13.89 -2.56 2.94
CA TYR A 257 14.55 -2.06 1.74
C TYR A 257 13.53 -1.73 0.66
N CYS A 258 13.66 -0.55 0.08
CA CYS A 258 12.88 -0.03 -1.02
C CYS A 258 13.76 0.16 -2.25
N LEU A 259 13.29 -0.31 -3.40
CA LEU A 259 13.90 -0.05 -4.70
C LEU A 259 12.83 0.34 -5.70
N ILE A 260 13.03 1.48 -6.33
CA ILE A 260 12.23 1.97 -7.46
C ILE A 260 13.18 2.21 -8.62
N ASP A 261 13.03 1.43 -9.67
CA ASP A 261 13.82 1.58 -10.89
C ASP A 261 13.14 2.58 -11.83
N LEU A 262 13.91 3.50 -12.39
CA LEU A 262 13.48 4.51 -13.34
C LEU A 262 13.99 4.16 -14.73
N GLN A 263 13.13 4.23 -15.72
CA GLN A 263 13.54 4.04 -17.11
C GLN A 263 14.41 5.23 -17.59
N ASN A 264 15.33 4.96 -18.50
CA ASN A 264 16.28 5.99 -18.98
C ASN A 264 15.57 7.13 -19.75
N ASP A 265 14.42 6.84 -20.34
CA ASP A 265 13.59 7.81 -21.07
C ASP A 265 12.60 8.57 -20.16
N ALA A 266 12.65 8.35 -18.84
CA ALA A 266 11.87 9.14 -17.90
C ALA A 266 12.40 10.58 -17.87
N LEU A 267 11.51 11.56 -18.08
CA LEU A 267 11.84 12.98 -18.00
C LEU A 267 12.05 13.41 -16.53
N ASP A 268 12.78 14.50 -16.31
CA ASP A 268 12.99 15.01 -14.96
C ASP A 268 11.67 15.44 -14.30
N ALA A 269 10.70 15.92 -15.07
CA ALA A 269 9.34 16.16 -14.58
C ALA A 269 8.64 14.88 -14.10
N HIS A 270 8.86 13.73 -14.73
CA HIS A 270 8.33 12.45 -14.24
C HIS A 270 8.96 12.07 -12.91
N VAL A 271 10.28 12.21 -12.79
CA VAL A 271 11.00 11.96 -11.55
C VAL A 271 10.49 12.88 -10.44
N GLY A 272 10.29 14.16 -10.76
CA GLY A 272 9.76 15.16 -9.81
C GLY A 272 8.35 14.81 -9.30
N LEU A 273 7.44 14.38 -10.18
CA LEU A 273 6.11 13.95 -9.76
C LEU A 273 6.16 12.72 -8.86
N LEU A 274 7.04 11.76 -9.16
CA LEU A 274 7.26 10.59 -8.31
C LEU A 274 7.79 10.97 -6.93
N LEU A 275 8.73 11.92 -6.86
CA LEU A 275 9.32 12.42 -5.60
C LEU A 275 8.29 13.19 -4.76
N LEU A 276 7.44 14.00 -5.38
CA LEU A 276 6.33 14.68 -4.72
C LEU A 276 5.31 13.67 -4.17
N ALA A 277 5.01 12.62 -4.94
CA ALA A 277 4.12 11.54 -4.49
C ALA A 277 4.74 10.75 -3.32
N LEU A 278 6.05 10.47 -3.36
CA LEU A 278 6.80 9.85 -2.25
C LEU A 278 6.78 10.73 -1.00
N GLN A 279 6.99 12.03 -1.14
CA GLN A 279 6.89 12.97 -0.03
C GLN A 279 5.50 12.94 0.62
N ALA A 280 4.45 13.00 -0.19
CA ALA A 280 3.07 12.93 0.29
C ALA A 280 2.78 11.59 0.99
N LEU A 281 3.35 10.48 0.49
CA LEU A 281 3.22 9.16 1.10
C LEU A 281 3.95 9.08 2.45
N VAL A 282 5.17 9.60 2.52
CA VAL A 282 5.97 9.61 3.77
C VAL A 282 5.31 10.47 4.84
N ARG A 283 4.78 11.63 4.48
CA ARG A 283 4.04 12.51 5.41
C ARG A 283 2.78 11.87 5.97
N GLU A 284 2.08 11.06 5.19
CA GLU A 284 0.89 10.34 5.64
C GLU A 284 1.22 9.27 6.69
N GLN A 285 2.44 8.72 6.70
CA GLN A 285 2.90 7.67 7.60
C GLN A 285 1.93 6.49 7.71
N ALA A 286 1.39 6.04 6.58
CA ALA A 286 0.34 5.03 6.55
C ALA A 286 0.62 3.98 5.47
N LEU A 287 1.29 2.89 5.83
CA LEU A 287 1.46 1.70 4.99
C LEU A 287 0.56 0.56 5.47
N GLY A 288 0.14 -0.28 4.54
CA GLY A 288 -0.63 -1.49 4.84
C GLY A 288 -2.05 -1.23 5.32
N GLY A 289 -2.56 -2.18 6.09
CA GLY A 289 -3.86 -2.14 6.72
C GLY A 289 -3.80 -1.74 8.21
N TRP A 290 -4.96 -1.67 8.84
CA TRP A 290 -5.11 -1.40 10.29
C TRP A 290 -4.57 -0.04 10.76
N ILE A 291 -4.48 0.93 9.87
CA ILE A 291 -3.97 2.29 10.13
C ILE A 291 -4.74 2.96 11.28
N ARG A 292 -6.05 2.73 11.39
CA ARG A 292 -6.91 3.32 12.44
C ARG A 292 -6.49 2.92 13.86
N ILE A 293 -5.81 1.80 14.03
CA ILE A 293 -5.29 1.35 15.33
C ILE A 293 -3.78 1.54 15.47
N GLY A 294 -3.20 2.41 14.63
CA GLY A 294 -1.82 2.84 14.72
C GLY A 294 -0.79 1.96 14.01
N PHE A 295 -1.21 1.06 13.10
CA PHE A 295 -0.29 0.27 12.29
C PHE A 295 0.24 1.10 11.10
N GLY A 296 1.38 0.67 10.56
CA GLY A 296 1.91 1.16 9.30
C GLY A 296 2.64 2.50 9.36
N ARG A 297 3.03 2.99 10.54
CA ARG A 297 3.89 4.18 10.69
C ARG A 297 5.35 3.83 10.39
N TYR A 298 6.04 4.73 9.72
CA TYR A 298 7.43 4.52 9.30
C TYR A 298 8.16 5.85 9.11
N SER A 299 9.49 5.79 9.10
CA SER A 299 10.38 6.82 8.54
C SER A 299 11.00 6.31 7.25
N ALA A 300 11.46 7.20 6.37
CA ALA A 300 12.09 6.83 5.11
C ALA A 300 13.36 7.62 4.87
N GLU A 301 14.43 6.90 4.54
CA GLU A 301 15.71 7.46 4.09
C GLU A 301 16.00 6.94 2.69
N LEU A 302 15.92 7.83 1.70
CA LEU A 302 15.99 7.48 0.29
C LEU A 302 17.04 8.28 -0.44
N VAL A 303 17.73 7.65 -1.37
CA VAL A 303 18.69 8.25 -2.29
C VAL A 303 18.21 8.05 -3.73
N LEU A 304 18.14 9.12 -4.50
CA LEU A 304 17.94 9.09 -5.93
C LEU A 304 19.31 9.01 -6.63
N THR A 305 19.52 8.02 -7.48
CA THR A 305 20.61 7.98 -8.44
C THR A 305 20.07 8.34 -9.81
N ARG A 306 20.55 9.40 -10.42
CA ARG A 306 20.12 9.86 -11.74
C ARG A 306 21.33 10.26 -12.56
N ASN A 307 21.51 9.65 -13.75
CA ASN A 307 22.63 9.92 -14.67
C ASN A 307 24.01 9.84 -13.99
N GLY A 308 24.15 8.90 -13.02
CA GLY A 308 25.40 8.73 -12.25
C GLY A 308 25.57 9.69 -11.05
N GLN A 309 24.70 10.67 -10.90
CA GLN A 309 24.64 11.55 -9.74
C GLN A 309 23.76 10.97 -8.63
N ARG A 310 24.14 11.20 -7.37
CA ARG A 310 23.38 10.76 -6.19
C ARG A 310 22.84 11.98 -5.46
N TYR A 311 21.55 11.92 -5.12
CA TYR A 311 20.81 12.99 -4.45
C TYR A 311 20.13 12.41 -3.21
N GLN A 312 20.32 13.06 -2.06
CA GLN A 312 19.51 12.76 -0.88
C GLN A 312 18.07 13.22 -1.14
N VAL A 313 17.10 12.30 -1.05
CA VAL A 313 15.69 12.64 -1.40
C VAL A 313 15.08 13.56 -0.38
N PHE A 314 15.21 13.24 0.92
CA PHE A 314 14.63 14.03 1.99
C PHE A 314 15.71 14.83 2.73
N ALA A 315 15.35 15.99 3.25
CA ALA A 315 16.23 16.76 4.13
C ALA A 315 16.51 15.97 5.42
N LEU A 316 17.76 16.03 5.87
CA LEU A 316 18.20 15.30 7.05
C LEU A 316 17.59 15.87 8.35
N GLY A 317 17.42 14.99 9.34
CA GLY A 317 17.02 15.37 10.70
C GLY A 317 15.55 15.76 10.87
N GLN A 318 14.70 15.49 9.88
CA GLN A 318 13.27 15.77 9.97
C GLN A 318 12.48 14.54 10.42
N ASP A 319 11.44 14.78 11.22
CA ASP A 319 10.42 13.77 11.48
C ASP A 319 9.65 13.46 10.20
N ALA A 320 9.26 12.19 10.01
CA ALA A 320 8.59 11.73 8.80
C ALA A 320 7.30 12.52 8.50
N ALA A 321 6.56 12.96 9.52
CA ALA A 321 5.36 13.79 9.34
C ALA A 321 5.68 15.16 8.70
N ASN A 322 6.89 15.66 8.92
CA ASN A 322 7.37 16.93 8.39
C ASN A 322 8.39 16.76 7.25
N ALA A 323 8.50 15.55 6.67
CA ALA A 323 9.46 15.26 5.63
C ALA A 323 9.38 16.27 4.48
N THR A 324 10.48 16.94 4.18
CA THR A 324 10.62 17.83 3.03
C THR A 324 11.68 17.27 2.10
N LEU A 325 11.49 17.47 0.81
CA LEU A 325 12.50 17.13 -0.17
C LEU A 325 13.72 18.04 0.01
N SER A 326 14.91 17.51 -0.26
CA SER A 326 16.11 18.34 -0.24
C SER A 326 16.02 19.47 -1.28
N ALA A 327 16.65 20.61 -1.02
CA ALA A 327 16.56 21.76 -1.90
C ALA A 327 17.09 21.45 -3.31
N GLU A 328 18.12 20.62 -3.42
CA GLU A 328 18.71 20.20 -4.68
C GLU A 328 17.70 19.37 -5.50
N VAL A 329 17.09 18.35 -4.88
CA VAL A 329 16.06 17.50 -5.50
C VAL A 329 14.84 18.32 -5.90
N HIS A 330 14.41 19.21 -5.03
CA HIS A 330 13.25 20.07 -5.31
C HIS A 330 13.50 20.94 -6.54
N THR A 331 14.65 21.60 -6.62
CA THR A 331 15.00 22.47 -7.75
C THR A 331 15.18 21.69 -9.06
N ALA A 332 15.90 20.57 -8.99
CA ALA A 332 16.24 19.82 -10.22
C ALA A 332 15.04 19.08 -10.81
N PHE A 333 14.13 18.58 -10.00
CA PHE A 333 13.08 17.67 -10.45
C PHE A 333 11.65 18.17 -10.17
N CYS A 334 11.40 18.70 -8.96
CA CYS A 334 10.03 19.04 -8.58
C CYS A 334 9.54 20.33 -9.24
N VAL A 335 10.41 21.33 -9.43
CA VAL A 335 10.04 22.57 -10.14
C VAL A 335 9.59 22.25 -11.56
N PRO A 336 10.32 21.45 -12.38
CA PRO A 336 9.83 21.01 -13.70
C PRO A 336 8.51 20.23 -13.65
N ALA A 337 8.32 19.39 -12.61
CA ALA A 337 7.08 18.62 -12.47
C ALA A 337 5.89 19.51 -12.17
N ILE A 338 6.04 20.48 -11.28
CA ILE A 338 4.99 21.46 -10.93
C ILE A 338 4.61 22.29 -12.15
N ALA A 339 5.60 22.77 -12.91
CA ALA A 339 5.37 23.50 -14.16
C ALA A 339 4.59 22.63 -15.17
N ALA A 340 4.97 21.36 -15.34
CA ALA A 340 4.29 20.42 -16.23
C ALA A 340 2.87 20.09 -15.77
N MET A 341 2.63 19.95 -14.45
CA MET A 341 1.27 19.77 -13.92
C MET A 341 0.38 20.99 -14.19
N GLY A 342 0.93 22.20 -14.12
CA GLY A 342 0.20 23.44 -14.39
C GLY A 342 -0.32 23.57 -15.84
N THR A 343 0.21 22.76 -16.78
CA THR A 343 -0.28 22.73 -18.17
C THR A 343 -1.38 21.70 -18.43
N LEU A 344 -1.68 20.86 -17.43
CA LEU A 344 -2.69 19.80 -17.57
C LEU A 344 -4.10 20.37 -17.48
N THR A 345 -4.99 19.87 -18.33
CA THR A 345 -6.41 20.17 -18.31
C THR A 345 -7.23 18.89 -18.17
N ALA A 346 -8.45 18.99 -17.67
CA ALA A 346 -9.37 17.85 -17.57
C ALA A 346 -9.58 17.18 -18.94
N GLU A 347 -9.66 17.94 -20.02
CA GLU A 347 -9.85 17.43 -21.39
C GLU A 347 -8.62 16.67 -21.87
N SER A 348 -7.41 17.25 -21.71
CA SER A 348 -6.16 16.60 -22.13
C SER A 348 -5.94 15.27 -21.40
N MET A 349 -6.32 15.20 -20.14
CA MET A 349 -6.21 13.98 -19.34
C MET A 349 -7.32 12.97 -19.69
N MET A 350 -8.55 13.42 -19.93
CA MET A 350 -9.69 12.56 -20.26
C MET A 350 -9.45 11.80 -21.58
N ALA A 351 -8.72 12.38 -22.53
CA ALA A 351 -8.38 11.74 -23.78
C ALA A 351 -7.66 10.38 -23.62
N PHE A 352 -6.92 10.17 -22.53
CA PHE A 352 -6.26 8.89 -22.23
C PHE A 352 -7.20 7.82 -21.64
N PHE A 353 -8.35 8.22 -21.11
CA PHE A 353 -9.32 7.35 -20.45
C PHE A 353 -10.59 7.13 -21.27
N THR A 354 -10.73 7.80 -22.41
CA THR A 354 -11.87 7.65 -23.32
C THR A 354 -11.50 6.66 -24.44
N PRO A 355 -12.29 5.58 -24.64
CA PRO A 355 -12.11 4.69 -25.79
C PRO A 355 -12.27 5.47 -27.11
N ARG A 356 -11.49 5.13 -28.15
CA ARG A 356 -11.81 5.59 -29.49
C ARG A 356 -13.14 4.97 -29.92
N VAL A 357 -14.07 5.77 -30.37
CA VAL A 357 -15.21 5.27 -31.14
C VAL A 357 -14.61 4.86 -32.50
N ALA A 358 -14.64 3.57 -32.82
CA ALA A 358 -14.31 3.13 -34.17
C ALA A 358 -15.15 3.95 -35.16
N ALA A 359 -14.52 4.57 -36.12
CA ALA A 359 -15.24 5.21 -37.21
C ALA A 359 -16.12 4.10 -37.83
N LYS A 360 -17.43 4.12 -37.52
CA LYS A 360 -18.35 3.30 -38.29
C LYS A 360 -18.13 3.68 -39.73
N ASP A 361 -17.79 2.71 -40.55
CA ASP A 361 -17.83 2.85 -41.98
C ASP A 361 -19.14 3.53 -42.36
N VAL A 362 -19.06 4.80 -42.68
CA VAL A 362 -20.15 5.50 -43.36
C VAL A 362 -20.22 4.82 -44.69
N GLY A 363 -21.03 3.75 -44.78
CA GLY A 363 -21.26 3.06 -46.01
C GLY A 363 -21.73 4.09 -47.05
N VAL A 364 -20.83 4.40 -47.96
CA VAL A 364 -21.19 5.03 -49.21
C VAL A 364 -22.00 4.00 -49.95
N SER A 365 -23.32 4.07 -49.78
CA SER A 365 -24.25 3.41 -50.70
C SER A 365 -24.17 4.14 -52.04
N ALA A 366 -23.55 3.46 -52.99
CA ALA A 366 -23.57 3.85 -54.40
C ALA A 366 -24.97 3.61 -54.97
#